data_d808d4a4edfa6d46a01af91a79d16599
#
_entry.id   d808d4a4edfa6d46a01af91a79d16599
#
_cell.length_a   1.000
_cell.length_b   1.000
_cell.length_c   1.000
_cell.angle_alpha   90.00
_cell.angle_beta   90.00
_cell.angle_gamma   90.00
#
_symmetry.space_group_name_H-M   'P 1'
#
loop_
_entity.id
_entity.type
_entity.pdbx_description
1 polymer ?
#
loop_
_entity_poly.entity_id
_entity_poly.type
_entity_poly.pdbx_seq_one_letter_code
_entity_poly.pdbx_strand_id
1 'polypeptide(L)'
;MPDLAVSGPFLQIAVGPSRELITAFTPLGFRLSSPQRVTALIDTGAYATVLSPDVVASLHIQPVGTAPINTPSTTTPLQCDRYHINVYFDDDFVVENVFAVEAPMGGAQYQCLIGRDILRLATLLYNGPQNQFALTF
;
A
#
# COMPACT_ATOMS: atom_id res chain seq x y z
N MET A 1 12.83 -17.64 -5.75
CA MET A 1 12.14 -16.47 -6.32
C MET A 1 10.80 -16.88 -6.91
N PRO A 2 9.71 -16.22 -6.55
CA PRO A 2 8.44 -16.45 -7.23
C PRO A 2 8.56 -16.13 -8.73
N ASP A 3 7.79 -16.84 -9.53
CA ASP A 3 7.76 -16.59 -10.97
C ASP A 3 6.96 -15.33 -11.27
N LEU A 4 7.59 -14.31 -11.85
CA LEU A 4 6.94 -13.05 -12.18
C LEU A 4 5.74 -13.22 -13.10
N ALA A 5 5.80 -14.16 -14.03
CA ALA A 5 4.70 -14.38 -14.98
C ALA A 5 3.45 -14.93 -14.29
N VAL A 6 3.62 -15.66 -13.19
CA VAL A 6 2.52 -16.28 -12.45
C VAL A 6 2.07 -15.40 -11.27
N SER A 7 3.02 -14.92 -10.49
CA SER A 7 2.74 -14.24 -9.21
C SER A 7 2.76 -12.73 -9.30
N GLY A 8 3.50 -12.17 -10.28
CA GLY A 8 3.73 -10.75 -10.37
C GLY A 8 4.89 -10.25 -9.51
N PRO A 9 5.21 -8.96 -9.57
CA PRO A 9 6.32 -8.38 -8.83
C PRO A 9 5.94 -8.10 -7.37
N PHE A 10 6.33 -9.00 -6.47
CA PHE A 10 6.13 -8.85 -5.02
C PHE A 10 7.38 -8.23 -4.39
N LEU A 11 7.16 -7.41 -3.36
CA LEU A 11 8.24 -6.91 -2.52
C LEU A 11 7.78 -6.78 -1.07
N GLN A 12 8.74 -6.78 -0.16
CA GLN A 12 8.48 -6.54 1.25
C GLN A 12 8.62 -5.05 1.53
N ILE A 13 7.59 -4.48 2.14
CA ILE A 13 7.58 -3.09 2.57
C ILE A 13 7.11 -3.02 4.02
N ALA A 14 7.13 -1.84 4.61
CA ALA A 14 6.43 -1.57 5.85
C ALA A 14 5.46 -0.42 5.64
N VAL A 15 4.35 -0.45 6.33
CA VAL A 15 3.35 0.62 6.32
C VAL A 15 3.09 1.08 7.74
N GLY A 16 2.91 2.37 7.93
CA GLY A 16 2.65 2.95 9.24
C GLY A 16 1.79 4.19 9.16
N PRO A 17 1.41 4.74 10.31
CA PRO A 17 0.69 6.00 10.35
C PRO A 17 1.49 7.11 9.68
N SER A 18 0.78 8.09 9.09
CA SER A 18 1.44 9.23 8.48
C SER A 18 2.20 10.05 9.54
N ARG A 19 3.22 10.77 9.09
CA ARG A 19 3.97 11.69 9.97
C ARG A 19 3.06 12.73 10.60
N GLU A 20 2.06 13.21 9.86
CA GLU A 20 1.09 14.17 10.39
C GLU A 20 0.30 13.62 11.57
N LEU A 21 -0.14 12.37 11.48
CA LEU A 21 -0.84 11.71 12.58
C LEU A 21 0.09 11.53 13.79
N ILE A 22 1.32 11.10 13.56
CA ILE A 22 2.32 10.93 14.63
C ILE A 22 2.56 12.27 15.32
N THR A 23 2.77 13.32 14.54
CA THR A 23 3.02 14.67 15.08
C THR A 23 1.82 15.20 15.86
N ALA A 24 0.59 14.94 15.39
CA ALA A 24 -0.62 15.43 16.03
C ALA A 24 -0.91 14.71 17.35
N PHE A 25 -0.67 13.40 17.42
CA PHE A 25 -1.11 12.59 18.57
C PHE A 25 -0.02 12.37 19.63
N THR A 26 1.26 12.43 19.27
CA THR A 26 2.35 12.22 20.24
C THR A 26 2.32 13.24 21.38
N PRO A 27 2.11 14.55 21.16
CA PRO A 27 2.03 15.51 22.26
C PRO A 27 0.84 15.29 23.19
N LEU A 28 -0.19 14.59 22.72
CA LEU A 28 -1.39 14.27 23.50
C LEU A 28 -1.23 12.99 24.35
N GLY A 29 -0.04 12.37 24.32
CA GLY A 29 0.23 11.15 25.05
C GLY A 29 -0.22 9.87 24.36
N PHE A 30 -0.70 9.94 23.14
CA PHE A 30 -1.06 8.75 22.36
C PHE A 30 0.15 8.19 21.65
N ARG A 31 0.32 6.87 21.74
CA ARG A 31 1.29 6.14 20.93
C ARG A 31 0.59 5.53 19.74
N LEU A 32 1.05 5.89 18.55
CA LEU A 32 0.62 5.24 17.33
C LEU A 32 1.42 3.97 17.10
N SER A 33 0.83 3.05 16.35
CA SER A 33 1.47 1.76 16.06
C SER A 33 2.77 1.95 15.30
N SER A 34 3.73 1.07 15.59
CA SER A 34 4.95 0.95 14.77
C SER A 34 4.59 0.50 13.37
N PRO A 35 5.41 0.82 12.36
CA PRO A 35 5.19 0.30 11.02
C PRO A 35 5.10 -1.22 11.00
N GLN A 36 4.17 -1.73 10.19
CA GLN A 36 3.93 -3.16 10.03
C GLN A 36 4.53 -3.64 8.72
N ARG A 37 5.23 -4.78 8.77
CA ARG A 37 5.75 -5.41 7.56
C ARG A 37 4.63 -6.09 6.81
N VAL A 38 4.60 -5.85 5.49
CA VAL A 38 3.60 -6.44 4.61
C VAL A 38 4.25 -6.86 3.29
N THR A 39 3.66 -7.85 2.65
CA THR A 39 3.99 -8.20 1.27
C THR A 39 3.13 -7.37 0.34
N ALA A 40 3.75 -6.67 -0.59
CA ALA A 40 3.08 -5.83 -1.57
C ALA A 40 3.25 -6.37 -2.97
N LEU A 41 2.20 -6.23 -3.77
CA LEU A 41 2.25 -6.45 -5.21
C LEU A 41 2.31 -5.09 -5.91
N ILE A 42 3.25 -4.92 -6.83
CA ILE A 42 3.28 -3.74 -7.69
C ILE A 42 2.17 -3.88 -8.74
N ASP A 43 1.20 -2.96 -8.72
CA ASP A 43 0.02 -3.03 -9.58
C ASP A 43 -0.14 -1.75 -10.39
N THR A 44 0.32 -1.79 -11.64
CA THR A 44 0.20 -0.66 -12.56
C THR A 44 -1.25 -0.39 -12.97
N GLY A 45 -2.16 -1.34 -12.71
CA GLY A 45 -3.59 -1.19 -12.97
C GLY A 45 -4.35 -0.46 -11.86
N ALA A 46 -3.75 -0.32 -10.68
CA ALA A 46 -4.39 0.38 -9.57
C ALA A 46 -4.02 1.86 -9.58
N TYR A 47 -5.01 2.76 -9.51
CA TYR A 47 -4.73 4.20 -9.44
C TYR A 47 -4.24 4.63 -8.05
N ALA A 48 -4.63 3.90 -7.02
CA ALA A 48 -4.27 4.18 -5.63
C ALA A 48 -3.69 2.94 -4.97
N THR A 49 -2.84 3.16 -3.98
CA THR A 49 -2.34 2.11 -3.11
C THR A 49 -3.49 1.55 -2.28
N VAL A 50 -3.53 0.24 -2.11
CA VAL A 50 -4.60 -0.48 -1.43
C VAL A 50 -4.02 -1.30 -0.30
N LEU A 51 -4.68 -1.28 0.86
CA LEU A 51 -4.32 -2.09 2.02
C LEU A 51 -5.45 -3.07 2.35
N SER A 52 -5.07 -4.27 2.79
CA SER A 52 -6.05 -5.22 3.31
C SER A 52 -6.65 -4.73 4.63
N PRO A 53 -7.89 -5.17 4.97
CA PRO A 53 -8.49 -4.81 6.25
C PRO A 53 -7.66 -5.20 7.47
N ASP A 54 -6.97 -6.34 7.41
CA ASP A 54 -6.13 -6.81 8.52
C ASP A 54 -4.96 -5.87 8.80
N VAL A 55 -4.33 -5.35 7.76
CA VAL A 55 -3.23 -4.38 7.90
C VAL A 55 -3.76 -3.09 8.52
N VAL A 56 -4.86 -2.57 8.00
CA VAL A 56 -5.47 -1.35 8.53
C VAL A 56 -5.80 -1.51 10.01
N ALA A 57 -6.41 -2.64 10.39
CA ALA A 57 -6.75 -2.91 11.79
C ALA A 57 -5.51 -2.94 12.67
N SER A 58 -4.41 -3.49 12.18
CA SER A 58 -3.16 -3.58 12.96
C SER A 58 -2.52 -2.21 13.20
N LEU A 59 -2.82 -1.21 12.38
CA LEU A 59 -2.28 0.14 12.53
C LEU A 59 -3.07 0.99 13.52
N HIS A 60 -4.28 0.59 13.89
CA HIS A 60 -5.14 1.32 14.84
C HIS A 60 -5.36 2.78 14.43
N ILE A 61 -5.54 3.03 13.14
CA ILE A 61 -5.79 4.37 12.59
C ILE A 61 -7.24 4.51 12.15
N GLN A 62 -7.70 5.76 12.06
CA GLN A 62 -9.06 6.09 11.63
C GLN A 62 -9.08 6.49 10.17
N PRO A 63 -10.16 6.20 9.44
CA PRO A 63 -10.27 6.65 8.06
C PRO A 63 -10.36 8.18 7.99
N VAL A 64 -9.79 8.73 6.91
CA VAL A 64 -9.81 10.17 6.66
C VAL A 64 -10.79 10.55 5.55
N GLY A 65 -11.52 9.58 5.01
CA GLY A 65 -12.49 9.78 3.96
C GLY A 65 -12.83 8.48 3.27
N THR A 66 -13.47 8.58 2.13
CA THR A 66 -13.80 7.44 1.27
C THR A 66 -13.32 7.71 -0.15
N ALA A 67 -13.13 6.64 -0.90
CA ALA A 67 -12.79 6.71 -2.32
C ALA A 67 -13.57 5.63 -3.08
N PRO A 68 -13.99 5.93 -4.32
CA PRO A 68 -14.64 4.91 -5.16
C PRO A 68 -13.58 3.96 -5.73
N ILE A 69 -13.90 2.66 -5.71
CA ILE A 69 -13.09 1.65 -6.39
C ILE A 69 -13.96 0.96 -7.42
N ASN A 70 -13.49 0.94 -8.66
CA ASN A 70 -14.12 0.19 -9.74
C ASN A 70 -13.57 -1.23 -9.73
N THR A 71 -14.48 -2.21 -9.76
CA THR A 71 -14.10 -3.62 -9.89
C THR A 71 -14.76 -4.20 -11.13
N PRO A 72 -14.15 -5.21 -11.76
CA PRO A 72 -14.77 -5.85 -12.94
C PRO A 72 -16.11 -6.50 -12.65
N SER A 73 -16.39 -6.83 -11.39
CA SER A 73 -17.60 -7.54 -10.98
C SER A 73 -18.75 -6.62 -10.54
N THR A 74 -18.52 -5.29 -10.50
CA THR A 74 -19.56 -4.34 -10.07
C THR A 74 -19.86 -3.33 -11.17
N THR A 75 -21.13 -2.96 -11.31
CA THR A 75 -21.56 -1.94 -12.27
C THR A 75 -21.44 -0.53 -11.70
N THR A 76 -21.37 -0.40 -10.37
CA THR A 76 -21.18 0.87 -9.68
C THR A 76 -19.89 0.79 -8.86
N PRO A 77 -19.17 1.93 -8.70
CA PRO A 77 -17.99 1.97 -7.86
C PRO A 77 -18.31 1.57 -6.41
N LEU A 78 -17.44 0.78 -5.80
CA LEU A 78 -17.52 0.44 -4.39
C LEU A 78 -16.88 1.56 -3.59
N GLN A 79 -17.59 2.10 -2.59
CA GLN A 79 -17.04 3.12 -1.70
C GLN A 79 -16.21 2.43 -0.61
N CYS A 80 -14.93 2.80 -0.53
CA CYS A 80 -13.97 2.22 0.40
C CYS A 80 -13.37 3.30 1.28
N ASP A 81 -13.02 2.96 2.52
CA ASP A 81 -12.37 3.88 3.44
C ASP A 81 -10.96 4.22 2.97
N ARG A 82 -10.54 5.45 3.19
CA ARG A 82 -9.20 5.97 2.92
C ARG A 82 -8.47 6.23 4.22
N TYR A 83 -7.17 5.95 4.19
CA TYR A 83 -6.29 6.14 5.33
C TYR A 83 -5.05 6.90 4.91
N HIS A 84 -4.53 7.72 5.83
CA HIS A 84 -3.34 8.52 5.59
C HIS A 84 -2.15 7.80 6.22
N ILE A 85 -1.23 7.30 5.39
CA ILE A 85 -0.13 6.42 5.81
C ILE A 85 1.20 6.87 5.23
N ASN A 86 2.28 6.32 5.81
CA ASN A 86 3.60 6.31 5.21
C ASN A 86 3.94 4.90 4.74
N VAL A 87 4.65 4.81 3.63
CA VAL A 87 5.11 3.54 3.07
C VAL A 87 6.63 3.54 3.05
N TYR A 88 7.21 2.54 3.73
CA TYR A 88 8.66 2.40 3.89
C TYR A 88 9.14 1.31 2.97
N PHE A 89 9.97 1.66 1.99
CA PHE A 89 10.49 0.69 1.01
C PHE A 89 11.76 0.02 1.50
N ASP A 90 12.62 0.78 2.16
CA ASP A 90 13.80 0.26 2.85
C ASP A 90 14.13 1.21 4.00
N ASP A 91 15.29 1.02 4.63
CA ASP A 91 15.70 1.83 5.77
C ASP A 91 15.90 3.31 5.41
N ASP A 92 16.15 3.60 4.13
CA ASP A 92 16.52 4.94 3.67
C ASP A 92 15.44 5.63 2.85
N PHE A 93 14.39 4.92 2.44
CA PHE A 93 13.38 5.51 1.56
C PHE A 93 11.96 5.32 2.07
N VAL A 94 11.29 6.45 2.24
CA VAL A 94 9.90 6.52 2.71
C VAL A 94 9.09 7.37 1.74
N VAL A 95 7.93 6.87 1.33
CA VAL A 95 6.92 7.70 0.67
C VAL A 95 5.92 8.14 1.73
N GLU A 96 5.92 9.44 2.01
CA GLU A 96 5.05 10.03 3.02
C GLU A 96 3.73 10.47 2.42
N ASN A 97 2.71 10.57 3.26
CA ASN A 97 1.41 11.15 2.90
C ASN A 97 0.70 10.40 1.78
N VAL A 98 0.70 9.07 1.87
CA VAL A 98 -0.03 8.22 0.93
C VAL A 98 -1.46 8.06 1.43
N PHE A 99 -2.44 8.32 0.57
CA PHE A 99 -3.84 8.04 0.86
C PHE A 99 -4.20 6.65 0.34
N ALA A 100 -4.02 5.66 1.20
CA ALA A 100 -4.31 4.27 0.86
C ALA A 100 -5.80 3.96 1.04
N VAL A 101 -6.30 3.07 0.21
CA VAL A 101 -7.68 2.63 0.25
C VAL A 101 -7.73 1.25 0.87
N GLU A 102 -8.70 1.00 1.77
CA GLU A 102 -8.92 -0.32 2.34
C GLU A 102 -9.83 -1.11 1.43
N ALA A 103 -9.39 -2.31 1.04
CA ALA A 103 -10.21 -3.23 0.27
C ALA A 103 -9.82 -4.68 0.56
N PRO A 104 -10.78 -5.62 0.52
CA PRO A 104 -10.47 -7.04 0.70
C PRO A 104 -9.54 -7.55 -0.40
N MET A 105 -8.59 -8.40 -0.02
CA MET A 105 -7.61 -9.00 -0.94
C MET A 105 -7.95 -10.44 -1.32
N GLY A 106 -9.07 -10.98 -0.85
CA GLY A 106 -9.56 -12.29 -1.24
C GLY A 106 -8.65 -13.47 -0.89
N GLY A 107 -7.89 -13.40 0.19
CA GLY A 107 -6.97 -14.46 0.58
C GLY A 107 -5.69 -14.52 -0.25
N ALA A 108 -5.36 -13.43 -0.96
CA ALA A 108 -4.14 -13.33 -1.76
C ALA A 108 -2.87 -13.42 -0.89
N GLN A 109 -1.75 -13.73 -1.53
CA GLN A 109 -0.44 -13.82 -0.87
C GLN A 109 0.16 -12.45 -0.52
N TYR A 110 -0.55 -11.38 -0.82
CA TYR A 110 -0.13 -10.00 -0.55
C TYR A 110 -1.22 -9.28 0.24
N GLN A 111 -0.81 -8.28 0.99
CA GLN A 111 -1.69 -7.47 1.83
C GLN A 111 -1.75 -6.01 1.39
N CYS A 112 -1.01 -5.66 0.35
CA CYS A 112 -0.93 -4.31 -0.18
C CYS A 112 -0.79 -4.36 -1.70
N LEU A 113 -1.47 -3.44 -2.38
CA LEU A 113 -1.20 -3.14 -3.79
C LEU A 113 -0.53 -1.78 -3.86
N ILE A 114 0.65 -1.72 -4.49
CA ILE A 114 1.31 -0.44 -4.76
C ILE A 114 0.77 0.09 -6.07
N GLY A 115 0.01 1.17 -5.98
CA GLY A 115 -0.67 1.77 -7.12
C GLY A 115 0.15 2.86 -7.79
N ARG A 116 -0.45 3.46 -8.82
CA ARG A 116 0.20 4.53 -9.60
C ARG A 116 0.44 5.81 -8.81
N ASP A 117 -0.25 6.01 -7.70
CA ASP A 117 0.01 7.13 -6.77
C ASP A 117 1.45 7.11 -6.25
N ILE A 118 2.00 5.92 -5.98
CA ILE A 118 3.39 5.74 -5.60
C ILE A 118 4.27 5.58 -6.85
N LEU A 119 3.82 4.77 -7.82
CA LEU A 119 4.62 4.45 -9.00
C LEU A 119 4.96 5.66 -9.86
N ARG A 120 4.17 6.74 -9.79
CA ARG A 120 4.49 8.00 -10.47
C ARG A 120 5.82 8.61 -10.00
N LEU A 121 6.32 8.19 -8.83
CA LEU A 121 7.58 8.67 -8.27
C LEU A 121 8.76 7.76 -8.62
N ALA A 122 8.52 6.68 -9.34
CA ALA A 122 9.48 5.60 -9.48
C ALA A 122 9.68 5.20 -10.94
N THR A 123 10.76 4.48 -11.17
CA THR A 123 10.98 3.73 -12.40
C THR A 123 10.83 2.25 -12.08
N LEU A 124 9.96 1.57 -12.81
CA LEU A 124 9.77 0.13 -12.70
C LEU A 124 10.42 -0.53 -13.92
N LEU A 125 11.39 -1.40 -13.66
CA LEU A 125 11.96 -2.27 -14.68
C LEU A 125 11.39 -3.67 -14.48
N TYR A 126 10.73 -4.19 -15.48
CA TYR A 126 10.20 -5.55 -15.48
C TYR A 126 10.97 -6.38 -16.50
N ASN A 127 11.77 -7.33 -16.03
CA ASN A 127 12.58 -8.20 -16.88
C ASN A 127 12.02 -9.62 -16.80
N GLY A 128 11.07 -9.92 -17.70
CA GLY A 128 10.42 -11.22 -17.76
C GLY A 128 11.38 -12.36 -18.10
N PRO A 129 12.25 -12.21 -19.12
CA PRO A 129 13.18 -13.28 -19.49
C PRO A 129 14.10 -13.72 -18.35
N GLN A 130 14.49 -12.81 -17.46
CA GLN A 130 15.35 -13.11 -16.33
C GLN A 130 14.59 -13.28 -15.02
N ASN A 131 13.27 -13.20 -15.05
CA ASN A 131 12.41 -13.33 -13.86
C ASN A 131 12.80 -12.33 -12.75
N GLN A 132 13.07 -11.08 -13.14
CA GLN A 132 13.54 -10.03 -12.22
C GLN A 132 12.78 -8.74 -12.46
N PHE A 133 12.66 -7.95 -11.41
CA PHE A 133 12.18 -6.57 -11.52
C PHE A 133 12.98 -5.66 -10.60
N ALA A 134 12.97 -4.37 -10.89
CA ALA A 134 13.56 -3.35 -10.04
C ALA A 134 12.63 -2.16 -9.95
N LEU A 135 12.48 -1.64 -8.75
CA LEU A 135 11.73 -0.41 -8.48
C LEU A 135 12.73 0.61 -7.93
N THR A 136 12.90 1.72 -8.65
CA THR A 136 13.90 2.75 -8.33
C THR A 136 13.21 4.10 -8.17
N PHE A 137 13.51 4.77 -7.08
CA PHE A 137 12.99 6.11 -6.80
C PHE A 137 14.01 7.20 -7.06
#